data_bfa3012946f454baffb194ef15521fa7
#
_entry.id   bfa3012946f454baffb194ef15521fa7
#
_cell.length_a   1.000
_cell.length_b   1.000
_cell.length_c   1.000
_cell.angle_alpha   90.00
_cell.angle_beta   90.00
_cell.angle_gamma   90.00
#
_symmetry.space_group_name_H-M   'P 1'
#
loop_
_entity.id
_entity.type
_entity.pdbx_description
1 polymer ?
#
loop_
_entity_poly.entity_id
_entity_poly.type
_entity_poly.pdbx_seq_one_letter_code
_entity_poly.pdbx_strand_id
1 'polypeptide(L)'
;MDTSTELANDLAGGLDREIATLKAKAVDYNARHRVIENCTWPQGVKMAVNFTADFDTMLLRRLLNEPPSQLAKGEFGGRVGIWRLIELFDSHDIKATIFTPGRICELYPQAVKAAAKSGHEIADHMWEHQVPKDPELERDHLRKTIAAIEKLVGRRPIGTRSSHARQLLLEEGYIYTSEDSLDHRPNYTGDPDGARPLLNLPFHYAIDDAMFFSFAWLNSENSAQRMMDPDHVEEIWWQAFLQQYQKGGYLNVCMHPFVSGRALRIAMLDRLITRMKTLPGVWFPTCEQVACHILDAHPAH
;
A
#
# COMPACT_ATOMS: atom_id res chain seq x y z
N MET A 1 24.40 -52.03 -0.66
CA MET A 1 24.39 -50.57 -0.83
C MET A 1 23.23 -50.05 0.00
N ASP A 2 23.50 -49.06 0.81
CA ASP A 2 22.59 -48.66 1.88
C ASP A 2 21.50 -47.77 1.28
N THR A 3 20.26 -48.24 1.29
CA THR A 3 19.07 -47.53 0.78
C THR A 3 18.86 -46.17 1.45
N SER A 4 19.40 -45.98 2.64
CA SER A 4 19.37 -44.71 3.38
C SER A 4 20.28 -43.64 2.74
N THR A 5 21.42 -44.05 2.20
CA THR A 5 22.37 -43.16 1.52
C THR A 5 21.84 -42.74 0.13
N GLU A 6 21.19 -43.64 -0.59
CA GLU A 6 20.55 -43.31 -1.88
C GLU A 6 19.38 -42.35 -1.69
N LEU A 7 18.54 -42.58 -0.69
CA LEU A 7 17.40 -41.66 -0.38
C LEU A 7 17.88 -40.26 0.04
N ALA A 8 18.95 -40.17 0.84
CA ALA A 8 19.53 -38.89 1.25
C ALA A 8 20.14 -38.14 0.07
N ASN A 9 20.79 -38.83 -0.86
CA ASN A 9 21.33 -38.21 -2.08
C ASN A 9 20.24 -37.76 -3.04
N ASP A 10 19.14 -38.49 -3.13
CA ASP A 10 18.00 -38.11 -3.99
C ASP A 10 17.23 -36.90 -3.43
N LEU A 11 17.08 -36.82 -2.11
CA LEU A 11 16.52 -35.65 -1.41
C LEU A 11 17.42 -34.42 -1.57
N ALA A 12 18.75 -34.58 -1.42
CA ALA A 12 19.70 -33.49 -1.61
C ALA A 12 19.67 -32.94 -3.06
N GLY A 13 19.68 -33.84 -4.05
CA GLY A 13 19.59 -33.48 -5.45
C GLY A 13 18.24 -32.82 -5.83
N GLY A 14 17.16 -33.19 -5.14
CA GLY A 14 15.83 -32.56 -5.28
C GLY A 14 15.85 -31.13 -4.76
N LEU A 15 16.44 -30.95 -3.56
CA LEU A 15 16.55 -29.61 -2.93
C LEU A 15 17.44 -28.66 -3.75
N ASP A 16 18.55 -29.15 -4.28
CA ASP A 16 19.43 -28.32 -5.13
C ASP A 16 18.73 -27.84 -6.41
N ARG A 17 17.93 -28.69 -7.05
CA ARG A 17 17.11 -28.32 -8.21
C ARG A 17 16.04 -27.28 -7.85
N GLU A 18 15.39 -27.44 -6.71
CA GLU A 18 14.41 -26.50 -6.21
C GLU A 18 15.04 -25.12 -5.94
N ILE A 19 16.17 -25.08 -5.23
CA ILE A 19 16.93 -23.85 -4.95
C ILE A 19 17.38 -23.18 -6.25
N ALA A 20 17.87 -23.93 -7.23
CA ALA A 20 18.26 -23.39 -8.53
C ALA A 20 17.06 -22.74 -9.26
N THR A 21 15.89 -23.38 -9.21
CA THR A 21 14.64 -22.85 -9.79
C THR A 21 14.20 -21.57 -9.09
N LEU A 22 14.24 -21.54 -7.76
CA LEU A 22 13.89 -20.34 -6.98
C LEU A 22 14.86 -19.19 -7.25
N LYS A 23 16.17 -19.46 -7.34
CA LYS A 23 17.18 -18.46 -7.72
C LYS A 23 16.92 -17.89 -9.11
N ALA A 24 16.62 -18.75 -10.09
CA ALA A 24 16.32 -18.29 -11.46
C ALA A 24 15.08 -17.37 -11.49
N LYS A 25 14.02 -17.74 -10.77
CA LYS A 25 12.81 -16.88 -10.64
C LYS A 25 13.13 -15.55 -9.94
N ALA A 26 13.95 -15.56 -8.90
CA ALA A 26 14.35 -14.33 -8.20
C ALA A 26 15.20 -13.41 -9.10
N VAL A 27 16.12 -13.98 -9.88
CA VAL A 27 16.93 -13.22 -10.84
C VAL A 27 16.03 -12.59 -11.91
N ASP A 28 15.09 -13.35 -12.47
CA ASP A 28 14.14 -12.86 -13.47
C ASP A 28 13.24 -11.74 -12.90
N TYR A 29 12.74 -11.92 -11.68
CA TYR A 29 11.97 -10.88 -10.99
C TYR A 29 12.78 -9.59 -10.81
N ASN A 30 14.02 -9.68 -10.32
CA ASN A 30 14.90 -8.54 -10.14
C ASN A 30 15.25 -7.83 -11.46
N ALA A 31 15.46 -8.59 -12.54
CA ALA A 31 15.78 -8.03 -13.86
C ALA A 31 14.65 -7.15 -14.43
N ARG A 32 13.41 -7.38 -13.99
CA ARG A 32 12.23 -6.62 -14.40
C ARG A 32 11.96 -5.37 -13.56
N HIS A 33 12.67 -5.23 -12.42
CA HIS A 33 12.56 -4.09 -11.53
C HIS A 33 13.66 -3.08 -11.81
N ARG A 34 13.28 -1.90 -12.25
CA ARG A 34 14.20 -0.78 -12.42
C ARG A 34 13.98 0.22 -11.29
N VAL A 35 14.83 0.16 -10.27
CA VAL A 35 14.82 1.13 -9.17
C VAL A 35 15.30 2.48 -9.66
N ILE A 36 14.64 3.54 -9.23
CA ILE A 36 15.08 4.91 -9.46
C ILE A 36 16.10 5.26 -8.38
N GLU A 37 17.39 5.11 -8.71
CA GLU A 37 18.49 5.22 -7.76
C GLU A 37 18.58 6.59 -7.07
N ASN A 38 18.32 7.64 -7.82
CA ASN A 38 18.38 9.02 -7.34
C ASN A 38 17.11 9.75 -7.75
N CYS A 39 16.06 9.64 -6.95
CA CYS A 39 14.86 10.43 -7.17
C CYS A 39 15.21 11.91 -7.03
N THR A 40 14.91 12.69 -8.06
CA THR A 40 14.92 14.15 -7.96
C THR A 40 13.55 14.63 -7.53
N TRP A 41 13.51 15.55 -6.62
CA TRP A 41 12.27 16.13 -6.09
C TRP A 41 12.09 17.57 -6.58
N PRO A 42 10.92 18.19 -6.44
CA PRO A 42 10.72 19.61 -6.76
C PRO A 42 11.76 20.51 -6.07
N GLN A 43 12.00 21.69 -6.64
CA GLN A 43 12.98 22.64 -6.08
C GLN A 43 12.71 22.93 -4.60
N GLY A 44 13.74 22.81 -3.77
CA GLY A 44 13.68 23.00 -2.32
C GLY A 44 13.17 21.79 -1.54
N VAL A 45 12.72 20.75 -2.21
CA VAL A 45 12.30 19.49 -1.59
C VAL A 45 13.49 18.55 -1.46
N LYS A 46 13.65 17.98 -0.27
CA LYS A 46 14.70 17.00 0.05
C LYS A 46 14.19 15.56 0.01
N MET A 47 12.96 15.33 0.46
CA MET A 47 12.34 14.01 0.44
C MET A 47 10.82 14.12 0.31
N ALA A 48 10.19 13.09 -0.23
CA ALA A 48 8.74 12.96 -0.26
C ALA A 48 8.24 11.92 0.77
N VAL A 49 7.15 12.26 1.46
CA VAL A 49 6.47 11.37 2.40
C VAL A 49 5.00 11.26 1.99
N ASN A 50 4.58 10.09 1.53
CA ASN A 50 3.16 9.80 1.36
C ASN A 50 2.55 9.30 2.67
N PHE A 51 1.41 9.85 3.03
CA PHE A 51 0.50 9.21 3.97
C PHE A 51 -0.60 8.52 3.18
N THR A 52 -0.72 7.20 3.34
CA THR A 52 -1.70 6.39 2.61
C THR A 52 -2.61 5.64 3.57
N ALA A 53 -3.87 5.49 3.21
CA ALA A 53 -4.81 4.73 4.02
C ALA A 53 -5.56 3.71 3.17
N ASP A 54 -5.50 2.45 3.57
CA ASP A 54 -6.27 1.36 2.95
C ASP A 54 -7.63 1.29 3.64
N PHE A 55 -8.65 1.71 2.91
CA PHE A 55 -10.00 1.89 3.47
C PHE A 55 -10.83 0.60 3.42
N ASP A 56 -10.29 -0.49 3.94
CA ASP A 56 -10.84 -1.84 3.82
C ASP A 56 -12.10 -2.08 4.64
N THR A 57 -12.21 -1.45 5.79
CA THR A 57 -13.27 -1.68 6.78
C THR A 57 -13.39 -3.16 7.16
N MET A 58 -14.54 -3.80 6.88
CA MET A 58 -14.81 -5.22 7.16
C MET A 58 -14.42 -6.15 6.00
N LEU A 59 -14.07 -5.63 4.81
CA LEU A 59 -13.93 -6.46 3.61
C LEU A 59 -12.86 -7.53 3.77
N LEU A 60 -11.68 -7.13 4.27
CA LEU A 60 -10.60 -8.07 4.52
C LEU A 60 -10.98 -9.11 5.58
N ARG A 61 -11.61 -8.70 6.67
CA ARG A 61 -12.04 -9.59 7.75
C ARG A 61 -13.08 -10.59 7.28
N ARG A 62 -13.96 -10.17 6.35
CA ARG A 62 -14.91 -11.07 5.68
C ARG A 62 -14.20 -12.17 4.90
N LEU A 63 -13.15 -11.83 4.14
CA LEU A 63 -12.38 -12.82 3.40
C LEU A 63 -11.68 -13.85 4.28
N LEU A 64 -11.34 -13.47 5.50
CA LEU A 64 -10.74 -14.35 6.51
C LEU A 64 -11.78 -15.18 7.29
N ASN A 65 -13.09 -15.09 6.93
CA ASN A 65 -14.18 -15.74 7.62
C ASN A 65 -14.21 -15.47 9.14
N GLU A 66 -13.83 -14.27 9.54
CA GLU A 66 -13.84 -13.89 10.95
C GLU A 66 -15.27 -13.79 11.51
N PRO A 67 -15.45 -14.04 12.82
CA PRO A 67 -16.77 -13.97 13.44
C PRO A 67 -17.34 -12.53 13.43
N PRO A 68 -18.67 -12.36 13.56
CA PRO A 68 -19.34 -11.05 13.49
C PRO A 68 -18.75 -9.98 14.43
N SER A 69 -18.24 -10.38 15.60
CA SER A 69 -17.58 -9.46 16.53
C SER A 69 -16.31 -8.84 15.99
N GLN A 70 -15.59 -9.56 15.12
CA GLN A 70 -14.38 -9.05 14.44
C GLN A 70 -14.75 -8.20 13.22
N LEU A 71 -15.81 -8.57 12.48
CA LEU A 71 -16.35 -7.74 11.42
C LEU A 71 -16.76 -6.35 11.95
N ALA A 72 -17.37 -6.29 13.12
CA ALA A 72 -17.72 -5.03 13.79
C ALA A 72 -16.51 -4.16 14.13
N LYS A 73 -15.31 -4.74 14.35
CA LYS A 73 -14.08 -3.96 14.50
C LYS A 73 -13.66 -3.31 13.18
N GLY A 74 -13.86 -3.97 12.05
CA GLY A 74 -13.66 -3.40 10.72
C GLY A 74 -14.62 -2.23 10.42
N GLU A 75 -15.90 -2.36 10.83
CA GLU A 75 -16.92 -1.31 10.74
C GLU A 75 -16.50 0.01 11.39
N PHE A 76 -15.75 -0.04 12.50
CA PHE A 76 -15.21 1.15 13.14
C PHE A 76 -14.40 2.01 12.13
N GLY A 77 -13.69 1.39 11.17
CA GLY A 77 -12.93 2.09 10.14
C GLY A 77 -13.80 3.04 9.33
N GLY A 78 -14.96 2.57 8.85
CA GLY A 78 -15.88 3.38 8.04
C GLY A 78 -16.72 4.37 8.85
N ARG A 79 -17.09 4.00 10.07
CA ARG A 79 -17.98 4.83 10.92
C ARG A 79 -17.25 5.92 11.69
N VAL A 80 -15.99 5.69 12.06
CA VAL A 80 -15.24 6.59 12.95
C VAL A 80 -13.83 6.82 12.44
N GLY A 81 -13.10 5.75 12.14
CA GLY A 81 -11.65 5.82 11.92
C GLY A 81 -11.25 6.71 10.75
N ILE A 82 -11.93 6.58 9.61
CA ILE A 82 -11.65 7.40 8.42
C ILE A 82 -11.87 8.90 8.67
N TRP A 83 -12.91 9.25 9.43
CA TRP A 83 -13.22 10.64 9.75
C TRP A 83 -12.13 11.29 10.61
N ARG A 84 -11.60 10.55 11.58
CA ARG A 84 -10.48 11.01 12.41
C ARG A 84 -9.19 11.16 11.63
N LEU A 85 -8.93 10.28 10.65
CA LEU A 85 -7.75 10.42 9.78
C LEU A 85 -7.88 11.64 8.88
N ILE A 86 -9.06 11.89 8.27
CA ILE A 86 -9.33 13.09 7.48
C ILE A 86 -9.10 14.34 8.34
N GLU A 87 -9.69 14.40 9.55
CA GLU A 87 -9.51 15.51 10.48
C GLU A 87 -8.04 15.73 10.84
N LEU A 88 -7.30 14.65 11.12
CA LEU A 88 -5.87 14.71 11.41
C LEU A 88 -5.09 15.31 10.24
N PHE A 89 -5.28 14.80 9.03
CA PHE A 89 -4.56 15.31 7.86
C PHE A 89 -4.93 16.75 7.52
N ASP A 90 -6.20 17.12 7.63
CA ASP A 90 -6.66 18.49 7.40
C ASP A 90 -6.06 19.44 8.46
N SER A 91 -5.95 19.03 9.73
CA SER A 91 -5.32 19.83 10.79
C SER A 91 -3.84 20.12 10.54
N HIS A 92 -3.17 19.23 9.83
CA HIS A 92 -1.78 19.39 9.40
C HIS A 92 -1.60 19.97 8.00
N ASP A 93 -2.67 20.31 7.29
CA ASP A 93 -2.63 20.72 5.87
C ASP A 93 -1.86 19.71 5.00
N ILE A 94 -2.12 18.42 5.20
CA ILE A 94 -1.57 17.30 4.43
C ILE A 94 -2.68 16.67 3.60
N LYS A 95 -2.37 16.29 2.36
CA LYS A 95 -3.28 15.49 1.54
C LYS A 95 -2.75 14.07 1.43
N ALA A 96 -3.55 13.12 1.88
CA ALA A 96 -3.25 11.69 1.84
C ALA A 96 -3.83 11.04 0.59
N THR A 97 -3.37 9.82 0.28
CA THR A 97 -4.01 8.94 -0.70
C THR A 97 -4.84 7.89 0.03
N ILE A 98 -6.11 7.81 -0.29
CA ILE A 98 -7.04 6.83 0.29
C ILE A 98 -7.31 5.74 -0.75
N PHE A 99 -6.66 4.60 -0.60
CA PHE A 99 -6.91 3.42 -1.41
C PHE A 99 -8.25 2.81 -1.01
N THR A 100 -9.20 2.84 -1.91
CA THR A 100 -10.61 2.60 -1.62
C THR A 100 -11.14 1.44 -2.46
N PRO A 101 -11.53 0.31 -1.85
CA PRO A 101 -12.25 -0.72 -2.56
C PRO A 101 -13.56 -0.21 -3.15
N GLY A 102 -13.89 -0.63 -4.38
CA GLY A 102 -15.12 -0.18 -5.04
C GLY A 102 -16.38 -0.44 -4.22
N ARG A 103 -16.43 -1.55 -3.51
CA ARG A 103 -17.54 -1.87 -2.59
C ARG A 103 -17.68 -0.88 -1.43
N ILE A 104 -16.59 -0.27 -0.99
CA ILE A 104 -16.62 0.76 0.07
C ILE A 104 -17.31 2.03 -0.42
N CYS A 105 -17.22 2.33 -1.72
CA CYS A 105 -17.99 3.42 -2.32
C CYS A 105 -19.51 3.24 -2.16
N GLU A 106 -19.99 1.99 -2.15
CA GLU A 106 -21.40 1.68 -1.89
C GLU A 106 -21.74 1.68 -0.39
N LEU A 107 -20.85 1.17 0.44
CA LEU A 107 -21.07 1.00 1.88
C LEU A 107 -20.91 2.30 2.67
N TYR A 108 -19.93 3.13 2.29
CA TYR A 108 -19.57 4.36 3.00
C TYR A 108 -19.42 5.57 2.06
N PRO A 109 -20.40 5.85 1.19
CA PRO A 109 -20.28 6.90 0.17
C PRO A 109 -20.00 8.29 0.74
N GLN A 110 -20.49 8.58 1.96
CA GLN A 110 -20.29 9.89 2.58
C GLN A 110 -18.83 10.08 3.03
N ALA A 111 -18.17 9.03 3.51
CA ALA A 111 -16.77 9.10 3.90
C ALA A 111 -15.86 9.30 2.69
N VAL A 112 -16.11 8.57 1.59
CA VAL A 112 -15.36 8.73 0.33
C VAL A 112 -15.53 10.15 -0.23
N LYS A 113 -16.78 10.67 -0.26
CA LYS A 113 -17.04 12.05 -0.70
C LYS A 113 -16.37 13.09 0.20
N ALA A 114 -16.37 12.88 1.52
CA ALA A 114 -15.72 13.80 2.45
C ALA A 114 -14.21 13.84 2.23
N ALA A 115 -13.56 12.68 2.12
CA ALA A 115 -12.14 12.58 1.82
C ALA A 115 -11.78 13.29 0.50
N ALA A 116 -12.53 13.05 -0.58
CA ALA A 116 -12.32 13.70 -1.86
C ALA A 116 -12.54 15.23 -1.77
N LYS A 117 -13.57 15.69 -1.02
CA LYS A 117 -13.86 17.11 -0.82
C LYS A 117 -12.75 17.82 -0.04
N SER A 118 -12.13 17.14 0.92
CA SER A 118 -10.95 17.65 1.64
C SER A 118 -9.67 17.66 0.78
N GLY A 119 -9.74 17.20 -0.48
CA GLY A 119 -8.63 17.21 -1.42
C GLY A 119 -7.70 16.01 -1.30
N HIS A 120 -8.09 14.97 -0.55
CA HIS A 120 -7.37 13.69 -0.56
C HIS A 120 -7.57 12.99 -1.91
N GLU A 121 -6.55 12.27 -2.34
CA GLU A 121 -6.66 11.39 -3.49
C GLU A 121 -7.49 10.15 -3.12
N ILE A 122 -8.44 9.79 -3.98
CA ILE A 122 -9.15 8.51 -3.89
C ILE A 122 -8.61 7.61 -4.99
N ALA A 123 -7.83 6.63 -4.59
CA ALA A 123 -7.22 5.64 -5.47
C ALA A 123 -7.93 4.28 -5.34
N ASP A 124 -7.68 3.40 -6.29
CA ASP A 124 -8.29 2.08 -6.36
C ASP A 124 -7.64 1.10 -5.36
N HIS A 125 -8.46 0.26 -4.74
CA HIS A 125 -8.04 -0.87 -3.91
C HIS A 125 -8.85 -2.14 -4.19
N MET A 126 -8.98 -2.48 -5.48
CA MET A 126 -9.79 -3.62 -5.95
C MET A 126 -11.30 -3.41 -5.74
N TRP A 127 -12.13 -4.38 -6.16
CA TRP A 127 -13.57 -4.28 -5.93
C TRP A 127 -13.96 -4.61 -4.47
N GLU A 128 -13.48 -5.74 -3.96
CA GLU A 128 -13.79 -6.25 -2.62
C GLU A 128 -12.53 -6.73 -1.86
N HIS A 129 -11.42 -6.05 -2.04
CA HIS A 129 -10.11 -6.41 -1.49
C HIS A 129 -9.60 -7.78 -2.02
N GLN A 130 -10.00 -8.15 -3.21
CA GLN A 130 -9.59 -9.39 -3.86
C GLN A 130 -9.62 -9.23 -5.39
N VAL A 131 -8.62 -9.78 -6.06
CA VAL A 131 -8.57 -9.88 -7.51
C VAL A 131 -9.03 -11.28 -7.94
N PRO A 132 -10.04 -11.40 -8.81
CA PRO A 132 -10.45 -12.68 -9.37
C PRO A 132 -9.34 -13.34 -10.19
N LYS A 133 -9.32 -14.67 -10.22
CA LYS A 133 -8.37 -15.42 -11.06
C LYS A 133 -8.81 -15.49 -12.53
N ASP A 134 -10.10 -15.34 -12.79
CA ASP A 134 -10.66 -15.30 -14.15
C ASP A 134 -10.41 -13.91 -14.73
N PRO A 135 -9.73 -13.78 -15.89
CA PRO A 135 -9.35 -12.49 -16.46
C PRO A 135 -10.53 -11.59 -16.84
N GLU A 136 -11.65 -12.17 -17.30
CA GLU A 136 -12.83 -11.38 -17.66
C GLU A 136 -13.52 -10.83 -16.40
N LEU A 137 -13.60 -11.65 -15.35
CA LEU A 137 -14.13 -11.21 -14.07
C LEU A 137 -13.21 -10.19 -13.39
N GLU A 138 -11.89 -10.33 -13.53
CA GLU A 138 -10.91 -9.33 -13.07
C GLU A 138 -11.16 -7.98 -13.74
N ARG A 139 -11.28 -7.96 -15.08
CA ARG A 139 -11.59 -6.77 -15.87
C ARG A 139 -12.91 -6.13 -15.45
N ASP A 140 -13.95 -6.94 -15.23
CA ASP A 140 -15.25 -6.46 -14.76
C ASP A 140 -15.15 -5.82 -13.38
N HIS A 141 -14.44 -6.45 -12.44
CA HIS A 141 -14.22 -5.91 -11.09
C HIS A 141 -13.43 -4.60 -11.12
N LEU A 142 -12.38 -4.51 -11.92
CA LEU A 142 -11.60 -3.28 -12.08
C LEU A 142 -12.48 -2.13 -12.61
N ARG A 143 -13.24 -2.39 -13.67
CA ARG A 143 -14.16 -1.40 -14.25
C ARG A 143 -15.28 -0.99 -13.29
N LYS A 144 -15.80 -1.90 -12.48
CA LYS A 144 -16.76 -1.59 -11.42
C LYS A 144 -16.16 -0.66 -10.37
N THR A 145 -14.92 -0.90 -9.97
CA THR A 145 -14.21 -0.02 -9.03
C THR A 145 -14.03 1.37 -9.59
N ILE A 146 -13.55 1.47 -10.83
CA ILE A 146 -13.40 2.74 -11.54
C ILE A 146 -14.74 3.50 -11.56
N ALA A 147 -15.81 2.84 -12.01
CA ALA A 147 -17.12 3.46 -12.12
C ALA A 147 -17.70 3.90 -10.75
N ALA A 148 -17.47 3.11 -9.69
CA ALA A 148 -17.92 3.43 -8.34
C ALA A 148 -17.20 4.67 -7.78
N ILE A 149 -15.88 4.74 -7.95
CA ILE A 149 -15.09 5.90 -7.53
C ILE A 149 -15.47 7.14 -8.36
N GLU A 150 -15.47 7.03 -9.69
CA GLU A 150 -15.79 8.15 -10.59
C GLU A 150 -17.17 8.74 -10.29
N LYS A 151 -18.16 7.90 -10.02
CA LYS A 151 -19.53 8.34 -9.65
C LYS A 151 -19.56 9.19 -8.38
N LEU A 152 -18.70 8.91 -7.39
CA LEU A 152 -18.69 9.63 -6.12
C LEU A 152 -17.77 10.85 -6.12
N VAL A 153 -16.63 10.74 -6.79
CA VAL A 153 -15.53 11.71 -6.75
C VAL A 153 -15.54 12.66 -7.96
N GLY A 154 -16.19 12.25 -9.06
CA GLY A 154 -16.25 13.03 -10.31
C GLY A 154 -15.01 12.87 -11.19
N ARG A 155 -14.06 12.01 -10.85
CA ARG A 155 -12.89 11.67 -11.66
C ARG A 155 -12.50 10.22 -11.50
N ARG A 156 -11.88 9.66 -12.53
CA ARG A 156 -11.35 8.29 -12.51
C ARG A 156 -10.12 8.20 -11.58
N PRO A 157 -9.95 7.08 -10.86
CA PRO A 157 -8.67 6.78 -10.22
C PRO A 157 -7.60 6.54 -11.30
N ILE A 158 -6.39 7.00 -11.05
CA ILE A 158 -5.23 6.80 -11.93
C ILE A 158 -4.11 6.01 -11.24
N GLY A 159 -4.33 5.63 -10.01
CA GLY A 159 -3.42 4.81 -9.21
C GLY A 159 -4.17 3.73 -8.45
N THR A 160 -3.45 2.67 -8.11
CA THR A 160 -4.01 1.53 -7.40
C THR A 160 -3.04 0.95 -6.37
N ARG A 161 -3.60 0.32 -5.35
CA ARG A 161 -2.90 -0.65 -4.50
C ARG A 161 -3.63 -1.98 -4.66
N SER A 162 -3.16 -2.80 -5.60
CA SER A 162 -3.82 -4.04 -5.97
C SER A 162 -2.87 -5.01 -6.65
N SER A 163 -3.29 -6.27 -6.74
CA SER A 163 -2.60 -7.31 -7.49
C SER A 163 -3.21 -7.57 -8.89
N HIS A 164 -3.88 -6.56 -9.47
CA HIS A 164 -4.37 -6.66 -10.85
C HIS A 164 -3.23 -6.82 -11.85
N ALA A 165 -3.51 -7.52 -12.96
CA ALA A 165 -2.58 -7.67 -14.07
C ALA A 165 -2.15 -6.27 -14.58
N ARG A 166 -0.84 -6.04 -14.72
CA ARG A 166 -0.31 -4.73 -15.15
C ARG A 166 -0.80 -4.31 -16.52
N GLN A 167 -0.86 -5.25 -17.46
CA GLN A 167 -1.39 -4.97 -18.77
C GLN A 167 -2.82 -4.41 -18.68
N LEU A 168 -3.67 -4.98 -17.85
CA LEU A 168 -5.03 -4.51 -17.64
C LEU A 168 -5.06 -3.10 -17.00
N LEU A 169 -4.21 -2.84 -16.03
CA LEU A 169 -4.08 -1.51 -15.42
C LEU A 169 -3.67 -0.45 -16.45
N LEU A 170 -2.69 -0.77 -17.30
CA LEU A 170 -2.25 0.12 -18.38
C LEU A 170 -3.35 0.38 -19.42
N GLU A 171 -4.11 -0.63 -19.80
CA GLU A 171 -5.26 -0.52 -20.72
C GLU A 171 -6.35 0.40 -20.14
N GLU A 172 -6.59 0.32 -18.84
CA GLU A 172 -7.57 1.16 -18.14
C GLU A 172 -7.01 2.54 -17.73
N GLY A 173 -5.76 2.86 -18.10
CA GLY A 173 -5.17 4.19 -17.96
C GLY A 173 -4.55 4.48 -16.59
N TYR A 174 -4.23 3.47 -15.82
CA TYR A 174 -3.47 3.65 -14.58
C TYR A 174 -2.03 4.06 -14.87
N ILE A 175 -1.49 4.96 -14.05
CA ILE A 175 -0.13 5.49 -14.21
C ILE A 175 0.82 5.01 -13.11
N TYR A 176 0.29 4.56 -11.97
CA TYR A 176 1.08 4.00 -10.88
C TYR A 176 0.35 2.89 -10.13
N THR A 177 1.14 2.04 -9.49
CA THR A 177 0.72 1.12 -8.43
C THR A 177 1.44 1.46 -7.13
N SER A 178 0.94 0.94 -6.00
CA SER A 178 1.58 1.06 -4.69
C SER A 178 1.59 -0.30 -4.02
N GLU A 179 2.56 -1.12 -4.38
CA GLU A 179 2.71 -2.48 -3.89
C GLU A 179 3.91 -2.60 -2.96
N ASP A 180 3.92 -3.64 -2.11
CA ASP A 180 5.15 -4.04 -1.44
C ASP A 180 6.20 -4.44 -2.48
N SER A 181 7.43 -4.02 -2.26
CA SER A 181 8.52 -4.20 -3.22
C SER A 181 9.80 -4.63 -2.51
N LEU A 182 10.72 -5.17 -3.30
CA LEU A 182 12.08 -5.49 -2.86
C LEU A 182 12.87 -4.27 -2.40
N ASP A 183 12.44 -3.08 -2.81
CA ASP A 183 13.06 -1.80 -2.45
C ASP A 183 11.99 -0.79 -2.04
N HIS A 184 12.30 0.06 -1.08
CA HIS A 184 11.42 1.15 -0.65
C HIS A 184 11.53 2.42 -1.52
N ARG A 185 12.42 2.41 -2.51
CA ARG A 185 12.51 3.49 -3.51
C ARG A 185 11.49 3.30 -4.63
N PRO A 186 10.94 4.37 -5.20
CA PRO A 186 10.14 4.30 -6.40
C PRO A 186 10.85 3.50 -7.50
N ASN A 187 10.11 2.67 -8.19
CA ASN A 187 10.68 1.78 -9.20
C ASN A 187 9.68 1.53 -10.33
N TYR A 188 10.19 1.08 -11.46
CA TYR A 188 9.37 0.60 -12.55
C TYR A 188 9.39 -0.92 -12.56
N THR A 189 8.23 -1.53 -12.61
CA THR A 189 8.09 -2.98 -12.70
C THR A 189 7.47 -3.36 -14.03
N GLY A 190 8.18 -4.17 -14.81
CA GLY A 190 7.71 -4.75 -16.06
C GLY A 190 7.08 -6.12 -15.86
N ASP A 191 6.21 -6.54 -16.76
CA ASP A 191 5.66 -7.89 -16.81
C ASP A 191 6.60 -8.88 -17.50
N PRO A 192 6.50 -10.19 -17.20
CA PRO A 192 7.23 -11.24 -17.91
C PRO A 192 7.02 -11.20 -19.42
N ASP A 193 5.82 -10.80 -19.85
CA ASP A 193 5.39 -10.81 -21.23
C ASP A 193 5.79 -9.54 -22.02
N GLY A 194 6.65 -8.69 -21.43
CA GLY A 194 7.18 -7.49 -22.08
C GLY A 194 6.22 -6.30 -22.11
N ALA A 195 5.19 -6.29 -21.28
CA ALA A 195 4.33 -5.11 -21.12
C ALA A 195 5.14 -3.88 -20.67
N ARG A 196 4.67 -2.71 -21.10
CA ARG A 196 5.28 -1.44 -20.68
C ARG A 196 5.36 -1.38 -19.14
N PRO A 197 6.51 -0.98 -18.56
CA PRO A 197 6.64 -0.93 -17.11
C PRO A 197 5.70 0.11 -16.51
N LEU A 198 5.08 -0.25 -15.38
CA LEU A 198 4.26 0.63 -14.57
C LEU A 198 5.08 1.15 -13.38
N LEU A 199 4.92 2.44 -13.06
CA LEU A 199 5.55 3.02 -11.88
C LEU A 199 4.97 2.40 -10.62
N ASN A 200 5.85 1.95 -9.71
CA ASN A 200 5.48 1.53 -8.37
C ASN A 200 5.96 2.54 -7.33
N LEU A 201 5.06 3.00 -6.49
CA LEU A 201 5.31 3.81 -5.30
C LEU A 201 5.21 2.89 -4.08
N PRO A 202 6.30 2.20 -3.71
CA PRO A 202 6.23 1.10 -2.77
C PRO A 202 5.90 1.57 -1.35
N PHE A 203 5.21 0.72 -0.62
CA PHE A 203 5.18 0.75 0.84
C PHE A 203 5.95 -0.45 1.38
N HIS A 204 6.20 -0.48 2.68
CA HIS A 204 6.87 -1.59 3.33
C HIS A 204 6.19 -1.92 4.66
N TYR A 205 6.05 -3.19 4.96
CA TYR A 205 5.38 -3.65 6.19
C TYR A 205 5.98 -3.10 7.49
N ALA A 206 7.25 -2.69 7.48
CA ALA A 206 7.85 -1.99 8.63
C ALA A 206 7.27 -0.59 8.89
N ILE A 207 6.50 -0.02 7.94
CA ILE A 207 5.83 1.29 8.04
C ILE A 207 4.32 1.12 7.77
N ASP A 208 3.78 -0.02 8.19
CA ASP A 208 2.37 -0.38 8.09
C ASP A 208 1.82 -0.57 9.49
N ASP A 209 0.76 0.17 9.84
CA ASP A 209 0.16 0.15 11.17
C ASP A 209 -0.40 -1.22 11.56
N ALA A 210 -0.86 -1.98 10.59
CA ALA A 210 -1.45 -3.28 10.81
C ALA A 210 -0.44 -4.27 11.40
N MET A 211 0.82 -4.18 11.03
CA MET A 211 1.89 -5.05 11.53
C MET A 211 2.18 -4.83 13.01
N PHE A 212 1.95 -3.63 13.52
CA PHE A 212 2.24 -3.25 14.89
C PHE A 212 1.03 -3.32 15.82
N PHE A 213 -0.17 -3.11 15.27
CA PHE A 213 -1.36 -2.88 16.09
C PHE A 213 -2.50 -3.85 15.87
N SER A 214 -2.48 -4.67 14.83
CA SER A 214 -3.69 -5.41 14.46
C SER A 214 -3.50 -6.90 14.23
N PHE A 215 -2.30 -7.42 14.05
CA PHE A 215 -2.25 -8.72 13.40
C PHE A 215 -1.51 -9.84 14.08
N ALA A 216 -2.33 -10.80 14.20
CA ALA A 216 -2.18 -12.17 13.76
C ALA A 216 -2.93 -12.48 12.43
N TRP A 217 -2.57 -11.88 11.32
CA TRP A 217 -3.20 -12.17 10.01
C TRP A 217 -3.00 -13.60 9.53
N LEU A 218 -1.99 -14.26 10.01
CA LEU A 218 -1.49 -15.49 9.40
C LEU A 218 -2.13 -16.74 9.98
N ASN A 219 -2.98 -16.63 11.01
CA ASN A 219 -3.64 -17.78 11.60
C ASN A 219 -4.96 -17.40 12.24
N SER A 220 -6.06 -17.89 11.67
CA SER A 220 -7.42 -17.70 12.20
C SER A 220 -7.61 -18.27 13.62
N GLU A 221 -6.74 -19.18 14.05
CA GLU A 221 -6.78 -19.79 15.39
C GLU A 221 -6.08 -18.92 16.44
N ASN A 222 -5.22 -18.00 16.03
CA ASN A 222 -4.50 -17.09 16.91
C ASN A 222 -4.93 -15.64 16.69
N SER A 223 -6.13 -15.29 17.11
CA SER A 223 -6.63 -13.91 17.12
C SER A 223 -5.95 -13.00 18.16
N ALA A 224 -4.75 -13.34 18.61
CA ALA A 224 -3.95 -12.52 19.51
C ALA A 224 -3.56 -11.21 18.80
N GLN A 225 -4.30 -10.16 19.11
CA GLN A 225 -3.95 -8.81 18.71
C GLN A 225 -2.61 -8.45 19.36
N ARG A 226 -1.57 -8.29 18.55
CA ARG A 226 -0.33 -7.67 19.03
C ARG A 226 -0.61 -6.18 19.16
N MET A 227 -0.71 -5.72 20.39
CA MET A 227 -0.76 -4.29 20.68
C MET A 227 0.65 -3.87 21.10
N MET A 228 1.38 -3.26 20.18
CA MET A 228 2.61 -2.56 20.55
C MET A 228 2.26 -1.20 21.19
N ASP A 229 3.16 -0.72 22.01
CA ASP A 229 3.08 0.62 22.57
C ASP A 229 3.19 1.65 21.43
N PRO A 230 2.21 2.54 21.24
CA PRO A 230 2.25 3.56 20.19
C PRO A 230 3.49 4.47 20.26
N ASP A 231 4.02 4.80 21.42
CA ASP A 231 5.19 5.65 21.56
C ASP A 231 6.44 4.92 21.02
N HIS A 232 6.52 3.61 21.21
CA HIS A 232 7.59 2.79 20.63
C HIS A 232 7.48 2.70 19.11
N VAL A 233 6.28 2.54 18.57
CA VAL A 233 6.04 2.51 17.11
C VAL A 233 6.34 3.88 16.49
N GLU A 234 5.96 4.97 17.13
CA GLU A 234 6.31 6.33 16.71
C GLU A 234 7.83 6.47 16.54
N GLU A 235 8.60 5.99 17.50
CA GLU A 235 10.06 6.10 17.45
C GLU A 235 10.65 5.20 16.33
N ILE A 236 10.14 3.99 16.13
CA ILE A 236 10.54 3.13 15.00
C ILE A 236 10.32 3.86 13.67
N TRP A 237 9.13 4.44 13.46
CA TRP A 237 8.78 5.13 12.23
C TRP A 237 9.56 6.44 12.06
N TRP A 238 9.84 7.13 13.16
CA TRP A 238 10.70 8.32 13.15
C TRP A 238 12.13 7.99 12.72
N GLN A 239 12.70 6.89 13.20
CA GLN A 239 14.04 6.46 12.78
C GLN A 239 14.07 6.05 11.31
N ALA A 240 13.05 5.35 10.82
CA ALA A 240 12.93 5.04 9.40
C ALA A 240 12.84 6.32 8.55
N PHE A 241 12.03 7.28 8.97
CA PHE A 241 11.94 8.60 8.32
C PHE A 241 13.28 9.32 8.29
N LEU A 242 14.02 9.38 9.41
CA LEU A 242 15.32 10.05 9.47
C LEU A 242 16.34 9.42 8.51
N GLN A 243 16.35 8.11 8.38
CA GLN A 243 17.23 7.42 7.42
C GLN A 243 16.91 7.81 5.97
N GLN A 244 15.63 7.87 5.61
CA GLN A 244 15.22 8.31 4.29
C GLN A 244 15.48 9.80 4.07
N TYR A 245 15.25 10.63 5.09
CA TYR A 245 15.53 12.06 5.02
C TYR A 245 17.01 12.36 4.78
N GLN A 246 17.92 11.63 5.42
CA GLN A 246 19.36 11.78 5.21
C GLN A 246 19.78 11.49 3.76
N LYS A 247 19.10 10.52 3.12
CA LYS A 247 19.38 10.08 1.74
C LYS A 247 18.64 10.89 0.66
N GLY A 248 17.73 11.78 1.05
CA GLY A 248 16.85 12.45 0.09
C GLY A 248 15.84 11.49 -0.56
N GLY A 249 15.38 10.50 0.19
CA GLY A 249 14.61 9.37 -0.30
C GLY A 249 13.10 9.59 -0.33
N TYR A 250 12.38 8.47 -0.23
CA TYR A 250 10.93 8.36 -0.27
C TYR A 250 10.43 7.53 0.91
N LEU A 251 9.30 7.91 1.49
CA LEU A 251 8.63 7.14 2.52
C LEU A 251 7.13 7.10 2.24
N ASN A 252 6.56 5.90 2.31
CA ASN A 252 5.12 5.69 2.17
C ASN A 252 4.61 5.03 3.47
N VAL A 253 3.90 5.81 4.27
CA VAL A 253 3.31 5.36 5.54
C VAL A 253 1.95 4.75 5.23
N CYS A 254 1.81 3.45 5.47
CA CYS A 254 0.56 2.73 5.26
C CYS A 254 -0.26 2.63 6.54
N MET A 255 -1.52 3.00 6.46
CA MET A 255 -2.46 3.00 7.58
C MET A 255 -3.78 2.37 7.18
N HIS A 256 -4.49 1.85 8.19
CA HIS A 256 -5.84 1.34 8.04
C HIS A 256 -6.78 2.10 8.98
N PRO A 257 -7.87 2.70 8.51
CA PRO A 257 -8.76 3.49 9.37
C PRO A 257 -9.31 2.74 10.58
N PHE A 258 -9.53 1.43 10.48
CA PHE A 258 -9.97 0.61 11.61
C PHE A 258 -8.84 0.33 12.62
N VAL A 259 -7.58 0.51 12.22
CA VAL A 259 -6.38 0.39 13.06
C VAL A 259 -6.00 1.75 13.61
N SER A 260 -5.50 2.64 12.76
CA SER A 260 -4.93 3.95 13.17
C SER A 260 -5.97 5.01 13.53
N GLY A 261 -7.25 4.83 13.16
CA GLY A 261 -8.34 5.73 13.60
C GLY A 261 -8.66 5.67 15.10
N ARG A 262 -7.97 4.85 15.90
CA ARG A 262 -8.13 4.76 17.35
C ARG A 262 -7.40 5.91 18.05
N ALA A 263 -7.95 6.38 19.18
CA ALA A 263 -7.50 7.61 19.84
C ALA A 263 -5.99 7.68 20.11
N LEU A 264 -5.40 6.62 20.69
CA LEU A 264 -3.97 6.59 21.00
C LEU A 264 -3.10 6.66 19.74
N ARG A 265 -3.56 6.05 18.63
CA ARG A 265 -2.82 5.99 17.38
C ARG A 265 -2.96 7.28 16.58
N ILE A 266 -4.12 7.93 16.63
CA ILE A 266 -4.29 9.30 16.11
C ILE A 266 -3.32 10.25 16.82
N ALA A 267 -3.21 10.19 18.14
CA ALA A 267 -2.28 11.01 18.91
C ALA A 267 -0.81 10.71 18.55
N MET A 268 -0.47 9.44 18.31
CA MET A 268 0.86 9.04 17.83
C MET A 268 1.16 9.64 16.45
N LEU A 269 0.22 9.51 15.50
CA LEU A 269 0.38 10.07 14.15
C LEU A 269 0.51 11.60 14.17
N ASP A 270 -0.27 12.27 15.00
CA ASP A 270 -0.21 13.72 15.20
C ASP A 270 1.19 14.17 15.64
N ARG A 271 1.78 13.50 16.65
CA ARG A 271 3.16 13.76 17.10
C ARG A 271 4.19 13.46 16.01
N LEU A 272 4.05 12.33 15.33
CA LEU A 272 4.96 11.93 14.26
C LEU A 272 4.96 12.95 13.11
N ILE A 273 3.80 13.36 12.63
CA ILE A 273 3.66 14.39 11.58
C ILE A 273 4.27 15.71 12.06
N THR A 274 3.97 16.11 13.29
CA THR A 274 4.55 17.33 13.88
C THR A 274 6.07 17.27 13.88
N ARG A 275 6.67 16.15 14.30
CA ARG A 275 8.15 15.96 14.27
C ARG A 275 8.69 16.02 12.85
N MET A 276 8.06 15.35 11.87
CA MET A 276 8.50 15.37 10.47
C MET A 276 8.50 16.79 9.89
N LYS A 277 7.50 17.59 10.23
CA LYS A 277 7.37 18.99 9.78
C LYS A 277 8.42 19.94 10.37
N THR A 278 9.14 19.55 11.41
CA THR A 278 10.26 20.36 11.92
C THR A 278 11.48 20.37 11.01
N LEU A 279 11.58 19.42 10.08
CA LEU A 279 12.72 19.31 9.18
C LEU A 279 12.43 20.00 7.83
N PRO A 280 13.38 20.82 7.33
CA PRO A 280 13.16 21.56 6.09
C PRO A 280 13.16 20.64 4.86
N GLY A 281 12.37 21.00 3.86
CA GLY A 281 12.36 20.30 2.57
C GLY A 281 11.62 18.95 2.57
N VAL A 282 10.82 18.67 3.59
CA VAL A 282 9.91 17.51 3.57
C VAL A 282 8.64 17.90 2.81
N TRP A 283 8.34 17.14 1.78
CA TRP A 283 7.13 17.29 0.99
C TRP A 283 6.13 16.19 1.35
N PHE A 284 4.87 16.55 1.59
CA PHE A 284 3.77 15.64 1.93
C PHE A 284 2.75 15.58 0.79
N PRO A 285 3.07 14.94 -0.34
CA PRO A 285 2.19 14.84 -1.50
C PRO A 285 1.20 13.68 -1.38
N THR A 286 0.21 13.64 -2.29
CA THR A 286 -0.50 12.40 -2.63
C THR A 286 0.37 11.49 -3.50
N CYS A 287 0.00 10.21 -3.62
CA CYS A 287 0.68 9.29 -4.54
C CYS A 287 0.57 9.76 -5.99
N GLU A 288 -0.58 10.31 -6.40
CA GLU A 288 -0.77 10.92 -7.72
C GLU A 288 0.26 12.03 -7.99
N GLN A 289 0.47 12.92 -7.03
CA GLN A 289 1.44 14.02 -7.17
C GLN A 289 2.88 13.50 -7.28
N VAL A 290 3.24 12.49 -6.51
CA VAL A 290 4.55 11.82 -6.64
C VAL A 290 4.68 11.13 -7.98
N ALA A 291 3.65 10.38 -8.40
CA ALA A 291 3.66 9.66 -9.67
C ALA A 291 3.82 10.61 -10.86
N CYS A 292 3.04 11.69 -10.91
CA CYS A 292 3.16 12.68 -11.97
C CYS A 292 4.56 13.29 -12.01
N HIS A 293 5.11 13.67 -10.86
CA HIS A 293 6.46 14.21 -10.78
C HIS A 293 7.54 13.22 -11.26
N ILE A 294 7.45 11.96 -10.82
CA ILE A 294 8.44 10.93 -11.21
C ILE A 294 8.32 10.60 -12.69
N LEU A 295 7.13 10.48 -13.24
CA LEU A 295 6.92 10.19 -14.66
C LEU A 295 7.48 11.29 -15.56
N ASP A 296 7.44 12.54 -15.11
CA ASP A 296 8.02 13.69 -15.81
C ASP A 296 9.55 13.73 -15.69
N ALA A 297 10.07 13.55 -14.47
CA ALA A 297 11.50 13.67 -14.18
C ALA A 297 12.32 12.40 -14.52
N HIS A 298 11.72 11.23 -14.47
CA HIS A 298 12.37 9.92 -14.64
C HIS A 298 11.50 8.98 -15.50
N PRO A 299 11.25 9.29 -16.78
CA PRO A 299 10.35 8.50 -17.62
C PRO A 299 10.82 7.04 -17.74
N ALA A 300 9.85 6.14 -17.91
CA ALA A 300 10.11 4.75 -18.27
C ALA A 300 10.56 4.71 -19.74
N HIS A 301 11.80 4.33 -19.99
CA HIS A 301 12.34 4.13 -21.34
C HIS A 301 12.32 2.65 -21.68
#